data_5d804f1ab9c8dea2c03a0ac202db1943
#
_entry.id   5d804f1ab9c8dea2c03a0ac202db1943
#
_cell.length_a   1.000
_cell.length_b   1.000
_cell.length_c   1.000
_cell.angle_alpha   90.00
_cell.angle_beta   90.00
_cell.angle_gamma   90.00
#
_symmetry.space_group_name_H-M   'P 1'
#
loop_
_entity.id
_entity.type
_entity.pdbx_description
1 polymer ?
#
loop_
_entity_poly.entity_id
_entity_poly.type
_entity_poly.pdbx_seq_one_letter_code
_entity_poly.pdbx_strand_id
1 'polypeptide(L)'
;MNFFKKLFNWKTDTSSVSKVIDNLSKGSENSIAEGFRLTTSNTLGKRLYSGELKKCTLIPGDGIGPEISAAVQKIFSTAGVPIEWESVDVTPVRGPDGKFGIPQAAIDSVNKNKIGLKGPLMTPVGKGHRSLNLALRKEFNLYANVRPCRSLEGYKTLYDHVDVVTIRENTEGEYSGIEHEIVDGVVQSIKLITEDASRRVAEFAFQYAKENNRKKVTAVHKANIMRMSDGLFLRCCREMAKKYPEVKFEERYLDTVCLNMVQDPTQYDVLVMPNLYGDILSDMCAGLVGGLGLTPSGNIGLNGALFESVHGTAPDIAGQDKANPTALLLSAVMMLRYMGLNSHASRIEQACYETIKEAKFLTGDLGGKSKCSEFTNEICEKVVKL
;
A
#
# COMPACT_ATOMS: atom_id res chain seq x y z
N MET A 1 11.40 -0.54 46.76
CA MET A 1 12.00 -1.83 46.32
C MET A 1 11.02 -3.00 46.25
N ASN A 2 9.78 -2.88 46.77
CA ASN A 2 8.76 -3.93 46.68
C ASN A 2 7.85 -3.86 45.42
N PHE A 3 7.86 -2.77 44.72
CA PHE A 3 7.04 -2.60 43.51
C PHE A 3 7.58 -3.39 42.29
N PHE A 4 8.91 -3.43 42.15
CA PHE A 4 9.55 -4.18 41.04
C PHE A 4 9.51 -5.71 41.20
N LYS A 5 9.43 -6.23 42.46
CA LYS A 5 9.32 -7.68 42.68
C LYS A 5 7.94 -8.26 42.29
N LYS A 6 6.87 -7.46 42.27
CA LYS A 6 5.54 -7.91 41.81
C LYS A 6 5.42 -7.97 40.27
N LEU A 7 6.20 -7.19 39.54
CA LEU A 7 6.21 -7.16 38.10
C LEU A 7 6.90 -8.36 37.42
N PHE A 8 7.80 -9.05 38.13
CA PHE A 8 8.60 -10.15 37.58
C PHE A 8 8.20 -11.56 38.05
N ASN A 9 7.14 -11.70 38.83
CA ASN A 9 6.62 -13.01 39.27
C ASN A 9 5.44 -13.49 38.42
N TRP A 10 5.43 -13.18 37.10
CA TRP A 10 4.44 -13.64 36.20
C TRP A 10 4.71 -15.10 35.81
N LYS A 11 3.88 -16.01 36.32
CA LYS A 11 3.68 -17.31 35.71
C LYS A 11 2.91 -17.05 34.41
N THR A 12 3.59 -17.18 33.30
CA THR A 12 2.97 -17.13 31.97
C THR A 12 1.89 -18.20 31.91
N ASP A 13 0.63 -17.78 31.90
CA ASP A 13 -0.45 -18.64 31.45
C ASP A 13 -0.31 -18.81 29.95
N THR A 14 0.39 -19.87 29.56
CA THR A 14 0.65 -20.22 28.16
C THR A 14 -0.60 -20.76 27.46
N SER A 15 -1.71 -20.95 28.17
CA SER A 15 -2.94 -21.53 27.62
C SER A 15 -3.67 -20.63 26.62
N SER A 16 -3.59 -19.31 26.80
CA SER A 16 -4.18 -18.35 25.87
C SER A 16 -3.31 -18.15 24.62
N VAL A 17 -2.00 -18.17 24.77
CA VAL A 17 -1.06 -18.08 23.64
C VAL A 17 -1.10 -19.36 22.80
N SER A 18 -1.21 -20.54 23.43
CA SER A 18 -1.39 -21.83 22.74
C SER A 18 -2.65 -21.87 21.90
N LYS A 19 -3.79 -21.37 22.41
CA LYS A 19 -5.04 -21.31 21.64
C LYS A 19 -4.98 -20.40 20.41
N VAL A 20 -4.22 -19.31 20.49
CA VAL A 20 -4.01 -18.44 19.33
C VAL A 20 -3.11 -19.10 18.30
N ILE A 21 -2.07 -19.80 18.74
CA ILE A 21 -1.16 -20.57 17.87
C ILE A 21 -1.89 -21.74 17.23
N ASP A 22 -2.72 -22.49 17.97
CA ASP A 22 -3.50 -23.62 17.44
C ASP A 22 -4.57 -23.19 16.42
N ASN A 23 -5.15 -22.01 16.58
CA ASN A 23 -6.08 -21.46 15.59
C ASN A 23 -5.38 -20.92 14.33
N LEU A 24 -4.14 -20.47 14.45
CA LEU A 24 -3.31 -20.06 13.31
C LEU A 24 -2.75 -21.26 12.54
N SER A 25 -2.41 -22.36 13.23
CA SER A 25 -1.87 -23.57 12.61
C SER A 25 -2.95 -24.40 11.88
N LYS A 26 -4.16 -24.47 12.40
CA LYS A 26 -5.27 -25.23 11.76
C LYS A 26 -5.82 -24.60 10.49
N GLY A 27 -5.60 -23.28 10.27
CA GLY A 27 -5.95 -22.60 9.02
C GLY A 27 -4.92 -22.76 7.89
N SER A 28 -3.69 -23.20 8.21
CA SER A 28 -2.57 -23.19 7.25
C SER A 28 -2.29 -24.55 6.59
N GLU A 29 -2.62 -25.67 7.20
CA GLU A 29 -2.21 -26.98 6.70
C GLU A 29 -2.91 -27.43 5.41
N ASN A 30 -4.15 -26.97 5.15
CA ASN A 30 -4.86 -27.32 3.92
C ASN A 30 -4.62 -26.39 2.73
N SER A 31 -4.06 -25.19 2.93
CA SER A 31 -3.76 -24.27 1.84
C SER A 31 -2.30 -24.30 1.38
N ILE A 32 -1.40 -24.81 2.21
CA ILE A 32 0.05 -24.84 1.90
C ILE A 32 0.38 -25.96 0.89
N ALA A 33 -0.32 -27.08 0.93
CA ALA A 33 -0.03 -28.21 0.04
C ALA A 33 -0.46 -27.98 -1.42
N GLU A 34 -1.49 -27.18 -1.68
CA GLU A 34 -1.89 -26.79 -3.05
C GLU A 34 -1.17 -25.54 -3.56
N GLY A 35 -0.79 -24.61 -2.68
CA GLY A 35 -0.05 -23.39 -3.05
C GLY A 35 1.37 -23.69 -3.49
N PHE A 36 2.03 -24.69 -2.93
CA PHE A 36 3.45 -24.98 -3.21
C PHE A 36 3.70 -25.70 -4.55
N ARG A 37 2.69 -26.29 -5.18
CA ARG A 37 2.80 -26.89 -6.53
C ARG A 37 2.58 -25.90 -7.68
N LEU A 38 2.10 -24.69 -7.40
CA LEU A 38 1.82 -23.65 -8.42
C LEU A 38 2.85 -22.53 -8.51
N THR A 39 3.86 -22.51 -7.61
CA THR A 39 4.77 -21.35 -7.48
C THR A 39 6.14 -21.53 -8.13
N THR A 40 6.41 -22.60 -8.87
CA THR A 40 7.68 -22.76 -9.59
C THR A 40 7.69 -22.13 -11.00
N SER A 41 6.63 -21.44 -11.43
CA SER A 41 6.60 -20.72 -12.71
C SER A 41 5.68 -19.50 -12.76
N ASN A 42 5.52 -18.76 -11.67
CA ASN A 42 4.83 -17.48 -11.72
C ASN A 42 5.85 -16.33 -11.68
N THR A 43 6.44 -16.04 -12.82
CA THR A 43 6.83 -14.67 -13.18
C THR A 43 5.64 -13.76 -12.93
N LEU A 44 5.77 -12.77 -12.03
CA LEU A 44 4.79 -11.70 -11.84
C LEU A 44 4.41 -11.13 -13.23
N GLY A 45 3.24 -11.54 -13.71
CA GLY A 45 2.46 -10.79 -14.66
C GLY A 45 2.98 -10.48 -16.04
N LYS A 46 3.64 -11.40 -16.76
CA LYS A 46 3.50 -11.37 -18.23
C LYS A 46 2.26 -12.14 -18.67
N ARG A 47 1.08 -11.73 -18.25
CA ARG A 47 -0.15 -12.05 -18.95
C ARG A 47 -0.27 -11.10 -20.15
N LEU A 48 0.08 -11.59 -21.32
CA LEU A 48 -0.31 -10.96 -22.58
C LEU A 48 -1.83 -10.96 -22.64
N TYR A 49 -2.45 -9.81 -22.44
CA TYR A 49 -3.89 -9.67 -22.54
C TYR A 49 -4.27 -9.56 -24.02
N SER A 50 -4.94 -10.57 -24.54
CA SER A 50 -5.84 -10.48 -25.70
C SER A 50 -6.93 -9.45 -25.37
N GLY A 51 -7.37 -8.63 -26.31
CA GLY A 51 -8.27 -7.48 -26.12
C GLY A 51 -9.64 -7.72 -25.47
N GLU A 52 -9.75 -8.66 -24.53
CA GLU A 52 -10.93 -8.92 -23.72
C GLU A 52 -11.10 -7.88 -22.62
N LEU A 53 -12.31 -7.35 -22.46
CA LEU A 53 -12.71 -6.48 -21.37
C LEU A 53 -12.47 -7.16 -20.02
N LYS A 54 -11.73 -6.49 -19.16
CA LYS A 54 -11.43 -6.96 -17.80
C LYS A 54 -12.28 -6.25 -16.77
N LYS A 55 -12.98 -7.00 -15.94
CA LYS A 55 -13.70 -6.44 -14.81
C LYS A 55 -12.73 -6.10 -13.69
N CYS A 56 -12.83 -4.87 -13.18
CA CYS A 56 -12.07 -4.39 -12.03
C CYS A 56 -13.05 -3.81 -11.00
N THR A 57 -12.84 -4.12 -9.74
CA THR A 57 -13.64 -3.56 -8.66
C THR A 57 -13.24 -2.09 -8.44
N LEU A 58 -14.23 -1.19 -8.41
CA LEU A 58 -14.04 0.20 -8.04
C LEU A 58 -14.71 0.47 -6.70
N ILE A 59 -13.94 0.96 -5.75
CA ILE A 59 -14.42 1.46 -4.46
C ILE A 59 -14.21 2.98 -4.47
N PRO A 60 -15.22 3.79 -4.81
CA PRO A 60 -15.04 5.24 -4.89
C PRO A 60 -14.58 5.86 -3.56
N GLY A 61 -15.08 5.32 -2.43
CA GLY A 61 -14.77 5.82 -1.10
C GLY A 61 -15.55 7.06 -0.72
N ASP A 62 -15.02 7.82 0.25
CA ASP A 62 -15.69 8.93 0.90
C ASP A 62 -15.12 10.29 0.46
N GLY A 63 -15.84 11.36 0.78
CA GLY A 63 -15.39 12.73 0.56
C GLY A 63 -15.09 13.04 -0.92
N ILE A 64 -13.83 13.33 -1.24
CA ILE A 64 -13.39 13.57 -2.64
C ILE A 64 -13.30 12.30 -3.47
N GLY A 65 -13.47 11.12 -2.88
CA GLY A 65 -13.33 9.83 -3.55
C GLY A 65 -14.15 9.66 -4.82
N PRO A 66 -15.46 9.94 -4.82
CA PRO A 66 -16.30 9.87 -6.03
C PRO A 66 -15.81 10.80 -7.16
N GLU A 67 -15.37 12.01 -6.83
CA GLU A 67 -14.89 13.01 -7.78
C GLU A 67 -13.60 12.54 -8.49
N ILE A 68 -12.60 12.11 -7.74
CA ILE A 68 -11.33 11.62 -8.31
C ILE A 68 -11.50 10.27 -9.02
N SER A 69 -12.43 9.43 -8.59
CA SER A 69 -12.76 8.17 -9.27
C SER A 69 -13.41 8.41 -10.63
N ALA A 70 -14.33 9.38 -10.71
CA ALA A 70 -14.94 9.78 -11.98
C ALA A 70 -13.90 10.35 -12.96
N ALA A 71 -12.92 11.12 -12.46
CA ALA A 71 -11.79 11.61 -13.25
C ALA A 71 -10.97 10.46 -13.86
N VAL A 72 -10.61 9.45 -13.05
CA VAL A 72 -9.86 8.27 -13.52
C VAL A 72 -10.67 7.49 -14.56
N GLN A 73 -11.96 7.24 -14.31
CA GLN A 73 -12.83 6.54 -15.26
C GLN A 73 -12.92 7.27 -16.61
N LYS A 74 -13.01 8.61 -16.59
CA LYS A 74 -13.04 9.44 -17.80
C LYS A 74 -11.75 9.33 -18.60
N ILE A 75 -10.59 9.43 -17.94
CA ILE A 75 -9.27 9.30 -18.57
C ILE A 75 -9.12 7.91 -19.19
N PHE A 76 -9.51 6.85 -18.46
CA PHE A 76 -9.44 5.47 -18.94
C PHE A 76 -10.32 5.23 -20.17
N SER A 77 -11.55 5.75 -20.14
CA SER A 77 -12.46 5.70 -21.30
C SER A 77 -11.87 6.43 -22.50
N THR A 78 -11.33 7.62 -22.32
CA THR A 78 -10.67 8.39 -23.38
C THR A 78 -9.43 7.67 -23.94
N ALA A 79 -8.67 7.00 -23.08
CA ALA A 79 -7.50 6.21 -23.47
C ALA A 79 -7.85 4.87 -24.15
N GLY A 80 -9.13 4.49 -24.19
CA GLY A 80 -9.57 3.20 -24.72
C GLY A 80 -9.05 2.00 -23.91
N VAL A 81 -8.90 2.17 -22.58
CA VAL A 81 -8.44 1.10 -21.71
C VAL A 81 -9.52 0.00 -21.63
N PRO A 82 -9.18 -1.29 -21.87
CA PRO A 82 -10.15 -2.39 -21.90
C PRO A 82 -10.55 -2.83 -20.47
N ILE A 83 -11.13 -1.93 -19.69
CA ILE A 83 -11.60 -2.18 -18.31
C ILE A 83 -13.09 -1.86 -18.20
N GLU A 84 -13.82 -2.79 -17.59
CA GLU A 84 -15.18 -2.62 -17.11
C GLU A 84 -15.14 -2.45 -15.58
N TRP A 85 -15.68 -1.35 -15.07
CA TRP A 85 -15.69 -1.07 -13.65
C TRP A 85 -16.92 -1.65 -12.96
N GLU A 86 -16.70 -2.47 -11.94
CA GLU A 86 -17.74 -2.94 -11.01
C GLU A 86 -17.66 -2.10 -9.73
N SER A 87 -18.52 -1.08 -9.64
CA SER A 87 -18.53 -0.17 -8.49
C SER A 87 -19.21 -0.81 -7.30
N VAL A 88 -18.56 -0.77 -6.12
CA VAL A 88 -19.08 -1.32 -4.87
C VAL A 88 -18.94 -0.30 -3.74
N ASP A 89 -19.92 -0.32 -2.83
CA ASP A 89 -19.89 0.44 -1.58
C ASP A 89 -19.29 -0.44 -0.47
N VAL A 90 -18.39 0.13 0.31
CA VAL A 90 -17.76 -0.52 1.48
C VAL A 90 -18.19 0.10 2.80
N THR A 91 -19.21 0.95 2.81
CA THR A 91 -19.79 1.49 4.05
C THR A 91 -20.11 0.35 5.01
N PRO A 92 -19.57 0.38 6.25
CA PRO A 92 -19.68 -0.74 7.16
C PRO A 92 -21.12 -1.10 7.46
N VAL A 93 -21.44 -2.38 7.34
CA VAL A 93 -22.74 -2.94 7.72
C VAL A 93 -22.61 -3.74 9.01
N ARG A 94 -23.67 -3.75 9.82
CA ARG A 94 -23.72 -4.54 11.04
C ARG A 94 -24.02 -5.99 10.72
N GLY A 95 -23.06 -6.86 11.01
CA GLY A 95 -23.21 -8.31 10.83
C GLY A 95 -24.15 -8.97 11.85
N PRO A 96 -24.47 -10.26 11.67
CA PRO A 96 -25.29 -11.03 12.62
C PRO A 96 -24.67 -11.13 14.02
N ASP A 97 -23.35 -11.03 14.12
CA ASP A 97 -22.58 -11.00 15.37
C ASP A 97 -22.59 -9.63 16.08
N GLY A 98 -23.32 -8.67 15.52
CA GLY A 98 -23.42 -7.31 16.02
C GLY A 98 -22.22 -6.42 15.76
N LYS A 99 -21.17 -6.93 15.07
CA LYS A 99 -19.97 -6.15 14.70
C LYS A 99 -20.14 -5.49 13.34
N PHE A 100 -19.48 -4.35 13.18
CA PHE A 100 -19.39 -3.70 11.87
C PHE A 100 -18.32 -4.37 11.01
N GLY A 101 -18.67 -4.69 9.75
CA GLY A 101 -17.80 -5.33 8.78
C GLY A 101 -18.00 -4.80 7.36
N ILE A 102 -17.17 -5.26 6.45
CA ILE A 102 -17.26 -4.95 5.02
C ILE A 102 -18.50 -5.65 4.46
N PRO A 103 -19.33 -4.98 3.62
CA PRO A 103 -20.45 -5.62 2.95
C PRO A 103 -20.02 -6.84 2.13
N GLN A 104 -20.79 -7.94 2.19
CA GLN A 104 -20.46 -9.18 1.48
C GLN A 104 -20.33 -8.95 -0.03
N ALA A 105 -21.17 -8.12 -0.62
CA ALA A 105 -21.10 -7.79 -2.04
C ALA A 105 -19.75 -7.18 -2.46
N ALA A 106 -19.12 -6.38 -1.59
CA ALA A 106 -17.80 -5.84 -1.86
C ALA A 106 -16.71 -6.92 -1.75
N ILE A 107 -16.82 -7.82 -0.77
CA ILE A 107 -15.92 -8.97 -0.63
C ILE A 107 -16.02 -9.87 -1.87
N ASP A 108 -17.22 -10.17 -2.32
CA ASP A 108 -17.46 -11.04 -3.48
C ASP A 108 -16.90 -10.42 -4.77
N SER A 109 -17.11 -9.11 -4.96
CA SER A 109 -16.59 -8.38 -6.13
C SER A 109 -15.05 -8.42 -6.18
N VAL A 110 -14.37 -8.08 -5.08
CA VAL A 110 -12.90 -8.10 -5.03
C VAL A 110 -12.37 -9.54 -5.21
N ASN A 111 -13.00 -10.53 -4.58
CA ASN A 111 -12.60 -11.93 -4.71
C ASN A 111 -12.81 -12.48 -6.13
N LYS A 112 -13.85 -12.03 -6.83
CA LYS A 112 -14.13 -12.41 -8.21
C LYS A 112 -13.16 -11.72 -9.18
N ASN A 113 -13.02 -10.43 -9.07
CA ASN A 113 -12.26 -9.61 -10.03
C ASN A 113 -10.74 -9.67 -9.77
N LYS A 114 -10.31 -9.99 -8.53
CA LYS A 114 -8.91 -10.07 -8.08
C LYS A 114 -8.12 -8.76 -8.15
N ILE A 115 -8.68 -7.74 -8.77
CA ILE A 115 -8.03 -6.44 -8.99
C ILE A 115 -9.06 -5.35 -8.70
N GLY A 116 -8.64 -4.34 -7.95
CA GLY A 116 -9.48 -3.19 -7.65
C GLY A 116 -8.73 -1.89 -7.54
N LEU A 117 -9.48 -0.80 -7.70
CA LEU A 117 -9.05 0.57 -7.43
C LEU A 117 -9.91 1.16 -6.33
N LYS A 118 -9.29 1.80 -5.34
CA LYS A 118 -9.96 2.32 -4.15
C LYS A 118 -9.61 3.77 -3.90
N GLY A 119 -10.61 4.61 -3.77
CA GLY A 119 -10.50 5.98 -3.24
C GLY A 119 -10.28 6.01 -1.72
N PRO A 120 -10.22 7.20 -1.13
CA PRO A 120 -10.01 7.36 0.31
C PRO A 120 -11.22 6.88 1.10
N LEU A 121 -10.99 6.26 2.27
CA LEU A 121 -12.03 5.80 3.17
C LEU A 121 -11.91 6.51 4.50
N MET A 122 -13.02 7.03 4.99
CA MET A 122 -13.11 7.63 6.31
C MET A 122 -13.11 6.55 7.39
N THR A 123 -12.25 6.71 8.38
CA THR A 123 -12.33 5.91 9.61
C THR A 123 -12.99 6.73 10.68
N PRO A 124 -14.23 6.39 11.12
CA PRO A 124 -14.87 7.11 12.20
C PRO A 124 -14.06 7.03 13.48
N VAL A 125 -13.82 8.18 14.11
CA VAL A 125 -13.17 8.23 15.43
C VAL A 125 -14.22 7.94 16.49
N GLY A 126 -14.21 6.72 17.04
CA GLY A 126 -15.18 6.35 18.09
C GLY A 126 -15.02 4.92 18.58
N LYS A 127 -15.58 4.63 19.75
CA LYS A 127 -15.51 3.28 20.35
C LYS A 127 -16.18 2.24 19.44
N GLY A 128 -15.43 1.23 19.02
CA GLY A 128 -15.95 0.04 18.33
C GLY A 128 -15.78 -0.01 16.81
N HIS A 129 -15.29 1.05 16.17
CA HIS A 129 -15.01 1.02 14.73
C HIS A 129 -13.54 0.61 14.46
N ARG A 130 -13.36 -0.50 13.73
CA ARG A 130 -12.05 -0.85 13.18
C ARG A 130 -11.82 -0.10 11.87
N SER A 131 -10.57 0.25 11.58
CA SER A 131 -10.22 0.85 10.29
C SER A 131 -10.65 -0.07 9.14
N LEU A 132 -11.46 0.47 8.20
CA LEU A 132 -11.88 -0.25 6.99
C LEU A 132 -10.69 -0.61 6.11
N ASN A 133 -9.70 0.27 6.01
CA ASN A 133 -8.46 -0.02 5.28
C ASN A 133 -7.76 -1.25 5.85
N LEU A 134 -7.63 -1.34 7.19
CA LEU A 134 -7.04 -2.48 7.85
C LEU A 134 -7.89 -3.76 7.67
N ALA A 135 -9.22 -3.64 7.68
CA ALA A 135 -10.12 -4.75 7.44
C ALA A 135 -9.95 -5.31 6.01
N LEU A 136 -9.90 -4.43 4.98
CA LEU A 136 -9.67 -4.83 3.59
C LEU A 136 -8.29 -5.52 3.42
N ARG A 137 -7.23 -4.98 4.03
CA ARG A 137 -5.88 -5.58 3.97
C ARG A 137 -5.85 -6.99 4.55
N LYS A 138 -6.55 -7.21 5.66
CA LYS A 138 -6.63 -8.53 6.31
C LYS A 138 -7.53 -9.49 5.54
N GLU A 139 -8.70 -9.03 5.10
CA GLU A 139 -9.68 -9.86 4.36
C GLU A 139 -9.08 -10.44 3.08
N PHE A 140 -8.35 -9.61 2.32
CA PHE A 140 -7.77 -10.04 1.05
C PHE A 140 -6.30 -10.43 1.15
N ASN A 141 -5.76 -10.54 2.37
CA ASN A 141 -4.35 -10.88 2.63
C ASN A 141 -3.37 -10.05 1.77
N LEU A 142 -3.59 -8.73 1.76
CA LEU A 142 -2.77 -7.77 1.02
C LEU A 142 -1.48 -7.49 1.80
N TYR A 143 -0.50 -8.35 1.70
CA TYR A 143 0.66 -8.41 2.57
C TYR A 143 1.75 -7.38 2.29
N ALA A 144 1.85 -6.89 1.05
CA ALA A 144 2.84 -5.89 0.67
C ALA A 144 2.16 -4.61 0.19
N ASN A 145 2.49 -3.48 0.80
CA ASN A 145 2.12 -2.16 0.29
C ASN A 145 3.33 -1.55 -0.42
N VAL A 146 3.14 -1.15 -1.66
CA VAL A 146 4.17 -0.59 -2.54
C VAL A 146 3.84 0.86 -2.84
N ARG A 147 4.76 1.77 -2.52
CA ARG A 147 4.63 3.20 -2.79
C ARG A 147 5.88 3.74 -3.48
N PRO A 148 5.87 3.90 -4.80
CA PRO A 148 6.90 4.65 -5.50
C PRO A 148 6.77 6.14 -5.21
N CYS A 149 7.86 6.77 -4.82
CA CYS A 149 7.97 8.21 -4.61
C CYS A 149 9.02 8.76 -5.57
N ARG A 150 8.58 9.49 -6.58
CA ARG A 150 9.44 10.03 -7.64
C ARG A 150 9.20 11.52 -7.83
N SER A 151 10.28 12.29 -7.91
CA SER A 151 10.23 13.71 -8.27
C SER A 151 9.57 13.89 -9.63
N LEU A 152 8.64 14.83 -9.74
CA LEU A 152 7.95 15.15 -10.98
C LEU A 152 8.62 16.34 -11.66
N GLU A 153 8.92 16.19 -12.94
CA GLU A 153 9.50 17.28 -13.73
C GLU A 153 8.51 18.45 -13.84
N GLY A 154 9.00 19.66 -13.61
CA GLY A 154 8.18 20.87 -13.62
C GLY A 154 7.49 21.19 -12.29
N TYR A 155 7.49 20.29 -11.32
CA TYR A 155 7.01 20.54 -9.97
C TYR A 155 8.18 20.63 -8.98
N LYS A 156 8.43 21.84 -8.48
CA LYS A 156 9.59 22.11 -7.63
C LYS A 156 9.32 21.71 -6.18
N THR A 157 10.19 20.88 -5.64
CA THR A 157 10.21 20.48 -4.23
C THR A 157 11.56 20.84 -3.59
N LEU A 158 11.77 20.45 -2.34
CA LEU A 158 13.04 20.67 -1.63
C LEU A 158 14.18 19.78 -2.18
N TYR A 159 13.85 18.69 -2.84
CA TYR A 159 14.81 17.69 -3.33
C TYR A 159 14.57 17.42 -4.82
N ASP A 160 15.65 17.36 -5.56
CA ASP A 160 15.65 16.96 -6.95
C ASP A 160 16.01 15.48 -7.07
N HIS A 161 15.53 14.82 -8.14
CA HIS A 161 15.92 13.44 -8.50
C HIS A 161 15.60 12.37 -7.44
N VAL A 162 14.58 12.56 -6.63
CA VAL A 162 14.08 11.51 -5.73
C VAL A 162 13.45 10.40 -6.57
N ASP A 163 13.87 9.16 -6.35
CA ASP A 163 13.27 7.97 -6.96
C ASP A 163 13.42 6.78 -6.00
N VAL A 164 12.58 6.74 -4.99
CA VAL A 164 12.59 5.74 -3.92
C VAL A 164 11.29 4.96 -3.93
N VAL A 165 11.38 3.65 -3.77
CA VAL A 165 10.22 2.78 -3.58
C VAL A 165 10.20 2.24 -2.16
N THR A 166 9.11 2.45 -1.45
CA THR A 166 8.89 1.82 -0.15
C THR A 166 8.02 0.59 -0.29
N ILE A 167 8.46 -0.52 0.30
CA ILE A 167 7.74 -1.78 0.39
C ILE A 167 7.53 -2.10 1.85
N ARG A 168 6.28 -1.99 2.29
CA ARG A 168 5.83 -2.13 3.67
C ARG A 168 5.16 -3.48 3.86
N GLU A 169 5.52 -4.22 4.91
CA GLU A 169 4.68 -5.30 5.42
C GLU A 169 3.35 -4.70 5.90
N ASN A 170 2.22 -5.31 5.57
CA ASN A 170 0.93 -4.63 5.64
C ASN A 170 -0.14 -5.36 6.47
N THR A 171 0.18 -6.52 7.06
CA THR A 171 -0.80 -7.41 7.71
C THR A 171 -0.58 -7.62 9.20
N GLU A 172 0.63 -7.39 9.71
CA GLU A 172 1.02 -7.63 11.10
C GLU A 172 1.72 -6.41 11.74
N GLY A 173 2.64 -6.61 12.65
CA GLY A 173 3.35 -5.57 13.37
C GLY A 173 2.53 -4.97 14.51
N GLU A 174 2.69 -3.70 14.76
CA GLU A 174 1.94 -2.91 15.74
C GLU A 174 0.46 -2.77 15.35
N TYR A 175 0.15 -2.88 14.05
CA TYR A 175 -1.22 -2.87 13.49
C TYR A 175 -1.95 -4.22 13.64
N SER A 176 -1.36 -5.18 14.36
CA SER A 176 -2.05 -6.43 14.76
C SER A 176 -3.33 -6.16 15.55
N GLY A 177 -3.36 -5.03 16.28
CA GLY A 177 -4.47 -4.62 17.13
C GLY A 177 -4.54 -5.47 18.42
N ILE A 178 -3.43 -6.07 18.84
CA ILE A 178 -3.35 -6.83 20.09
C ILE A 178 -2.89 -5.88 21.19
N GLU A 179 -3.86 -5.43 21.99
CA GLU A 179 -3.64 -4.53 23.12
C GLU A 179 -4.35 -5.05 24.36
N HIS A 180 -3.72 -4.88 25.49
CA HIS A 180 -4.22 -5.33 26.78
C HIS A 180 -4.01 -4.27 27.86
N GLU A 181 -5.03 -4.00 28.65
CA GLU A 181 -4.87 -3.32 29.91
C GLU A 181 -4.49 -4.37 30.97
N ILE A 182 -3.25 -4.29 31.48
CA ILE A 182 -2.71 -5.27 32.44
C ILE A 182 -3.23 -4.99 33.83
N VAL A 183 -3.20 -3.73 34.21
CA VAL A 183 -3.78 -3.16 35.43
C VAL A 183 -4.22 -1.74 35.10
N ASP A 184 -5.09 -1.18 35.93
CA ASP A 184 -5.61 0.17 35.74
C ASP A 184 -4.50 1.19 35.45
N GLY A 185 -4.60 1.87 34.30
CA GLY A 185 -3.62 2.84 33.82
C GLY A 185 -2.34 2.26 33.22
N VAL A 186 -2.24 0.92 32.98
CA VAL A 186 -1.08 0.28 32.33
C VAL A 186 -1.54 -0.54 31.12
N VAL A 187 -1.26 -0.03 29.92
CA VAL A 187 -1.60 -0.67 28.65
C VAL A 187 -0.36 -1.28 28.00
N GLN A 188 -0.55 -2.47 27.43
CA GLN A 188 0.45 -3.19 26.64
C GLN A 188 -0.05 -3.31 25.20
N SER A 189 0.79 -2.91 24.22
CA SER A 189 0.60 -3.16 22.80
C SER A 189 1.63 -4.17 22.31
N ILE A 190 1.21 -5.14 21.50
CA ILE A 190 2.06 -6.23 21.02
C ILE A 190 2.40 -6.02 19.55
N LYS A 191 3.69 -5.84 19.27
CA LYS A 191 4.24 -5.94 17.92
C LYS A 191 4.38 -7.41 17.56
N LEU A 192 3.52 -7.88 16.63
CA LEU A 192 3.58 -9.25 16.12
C LEU A 192 4.45 -9.30 14.86
N ILE A 193 5.49 -10.13 14.86
CA ILE A 193 6.33 -10.40 13.68
C ILE A 193 6.42 -11.90 13.51
N THR A 194 6.05 -12.40 12.33
CA THR A 194 6.14 -13.80 11.97
C THR A 194 7.20 -14.03 10.89
N GLU A 195 7.74 -15.23 10.84
CA GLU A 195 8.74 -15.60 9.85
C GLU A 195 8.12 -15.61 8.44
N ASP A 196 6.91 -16.14 8.29
CA ASP A 196 6.24 -16.27 7.01
C ASP A 196 5.92 -14.90 6.39
N ALA A 197 5.37 -13.96 7.18
CA ALA A 197 5.09 -12.62 6.69
C ALA A 197 6.37 -11.85 6.36
N SER A 198 7.40 -11.96 7.21
CA SER A 198 8.69 -11.31 6.99
C SER A 198 9.40 -11.87 5.75
N ARG A 199 9.38 -13.19 5.55
CA ARG A 199 9.96 -13.84 4.37
C ARG A 199 9.24 -13.45 3.09
N ARG A 200 7.92 -13.44 3.12
CA ARG A 200 7.05 -13.10 1.99
C ARG A 200 7.25 -11.67 1.51
N VAL A 201 7.27 -10.69 2.42
CA VAL A 201 7.48 -9.28 2.03
C VAL A 201 8.93 -9.03 1.58
N ALA A 202 9.91 -9.71 2.19
CA ALA A 202 11.29 -9.64 1.76
C ALA A 202 11.47 -10.21 0.34
N GLU A 203 10.93 -11.39 0.07
CA GLU A 203 10.97 -12.01 -1.28
C GLU A 203 10.33 -11.09 -2.31
N PHE A 204 9.17 -10.52 -1.99
CA PHE A 204 8.49 -9.55 -2.86
C PHE A 204 9.38 -8.34 -3.16
N ALA A 205 10.10 -7.80 -2.18
CA ALA A 205 10.95 -6.62 -2.37
C ALA A 205 12.12 -6.90 -3.34
N PHE A 206 12.76 -8.05 -3.20
CA PHE A 206 13.84 -8.44 -4.12
C PHE A 206 13.33 -8.75 -5.53
N GLN A 207 12.20 -9.45 -5.63
CA GLN A 207 11.55 -9.72 -6.90
C GLN A 207 11.13 -8.43 -7.61
N TYR A 208 10.49 -7.51 -6.87
CA TYR A 208 10.14 -6.17 -7.37
C TYR A 208 11.37 -5.42 -7.88
N ALA A 209 12.46 -5.43 -7.12
CA ALA A 209 13.70 -4.77 -7.53
C ALA A 209 14.25 -5.35 -8.85
N LYS A 210 14.29 -6.66 -8.98
CA LYS A 210 14.74 -7.37 -10.20
C LYS A 210 13.85 -7.02 -11.40
N GLU A 211 12.54 -7.12 -11.27
CA GLU A 211 11.58 -6.90 -12.36
C GLU A 211 11.52 -5.44 -12.83
N ASN A 212 11.79 -4.50 -11.92
CA ASN A 212 11.77 -3.07 -12.21
C ASN A 212 13.16 -2.46 -12.42
N ASN A 213 14.20 -3.31 -12.65
CA ASN A 213 15.59 -2.88 -12.86
C ASN A 213 16.16 -2.00 -11.74
N ARG A 214 15.65 -2.16 -10.51
CA ARG A 214 16.20 -1.53 -9.32
C ARG A 214 17.50 -2.20 -8.92
N LYS A 215 18.41 -1.44 -8.34
CA LYS A 215 19.80 -1.90 -8.10
C LYS A 215 20.04 -2.32 -6.66
N LYS A 216 19.25 -1.79 -5.72
CA LYS A 216 19.51 -1.96 -4.30
C LYS A 216 18.22 -2.13 -3.51
N VAL A 217 18.22 -3.11 -2.59
CA VAL A 217 17.21 -3.28 -1.55
C VAL A 217 17.85 -2.99 -0.20
N THR A 218 17.28 -2.04 0.54
CA THR A 218 17.68 -1.68 1.90
C THR A 218 16.64 -2.19 2.89
N ALA A 219 17.02 -3.10 3.78
CA ALA A 219 16.17 -3.54 4.89
C ALA A 219 16.24 -2.52 6.03
N VAL A 220 15.09 -1.99 6.41
CA VAL A 220 14.96 -1.00 7.49
C VAL A 220 14.49 -1.69 8.76
N HIS A 221 15.26 -1.57 9.85
CA HIS A 221 15.02 -2.30 11.09
C HIS A 221 15.56 -1.56 12.31
N LYS A 222 15.24 -2.06 13.51
CA LYS A 222 15.82 -1.63 14.79
C LYS A 222 16.28 -2.84 15.62
N ALA A 223 16.90 -3.83 14.99
CA ALA A 223 17.28 -5.11 15.57
C ALA A 223 18.33 -5.00 16.68
N ASN A 224 19.04 -3.87 16.82
CA ASN A 224 19.92 -3.62 17.96
C ASN A 224 19.14 -3.45 19.28
N ILE A 225 17.87 -2.99 19.20
CA ILE A 225 16.95 -2.84 20.34
C ILE A 225 15.95 -4.00 20.36
N MET A 226 15.18 -4.16 19.28
CA MET A 226 14.18 -5.23 19.14
C MET A 226 14.80 -6.48 18.54
N ARG A 227 15.63 -7.15 19.36
CA ARG A 227 16.49 -8.26 18.91
C ARG A 227 15.70 -9.46 18.38
N MET A 228 14.53 -9.75 18.92
CA MET A 228 13.72 -10.89 18.51
C MET A 228 12.82 -10.52 17.30
N SER A 229 11.99 -9.50 17.41
CA SER A 229 11.03 -9.14 16.36
C SER A 229 11.74 -8.60 15.11
N ASP A 230 12.46 -7.48 15.23
CA ASP A 230 13.18 -6.93 14.08
C ASP A 230 14.37 -7.81 13.65
N GLY A 231 14.95 -8.56 14.60
CA GLY A 231 15.99 -9.55 14.30
C GLY A 231 15.47 -10.69 13.41
N LEU A 232 14.24 -11.16 13.64
CA LEU A 232 13.58 -12.14 12.78
C LEU A 232 13.36 -11.58 11.38
N PHE A 233 12.77 -10.38 11.27
CA PHE A 233 12.56 -9.70 9.99
C PHE A 233 13.88 -9.55 9.21
N LEU A 234 14.93 -9.05 9.86
CA LEU A 234 16.23 -8.86 9.24
C LEU A 234 16.86 -10.19 8.78
N ARG A 235 16.73 -11.27 9.56
CA ARG A 235 17.18 -12.61 9.17
C ARG A 235 16.50 -13.06 7.88
N CYS A 236 15.19 -12.89 7.76
CA CYS A 236 14.44 -13.22 6.55
C CYS A 236 14.91 -12.40 5.34
N CYS A 237 15.19 -11.10 5.51
CA CYS A 237 15.74 -10.26 4.45
C CYS A 237 17.12 -10.76 3.99
N ARG A 238 18.01 -11.14 4.92
CA ARG A 238 19.33 -11.70 4.61
C ARG A 238 19.24 -13.03 3.88
N GLU A 239 18.29 -13.89 4.22
CA GLU A 239 18.05 -15.15 3.52
C GLU A 239 17.58 -14.92 2.09
N MET A 240 16.67 -13.97 1.88
CA MET A 240 16.21 -13.63 0.52
C MET A 240 17.31 -12.97 -0.31
N ALA A 241 18.11 -12.09 0.28
CA ALA A 241 19.26 -11.48 -0.43
C ALA A 241 20.20 -12.51 -1.07
N LYS A 242 20.40 -13.68 -0.44
CA LYS A 242 21.22 -14.77 -1.00
C LYS A 242 20.62 -15.39 -2.26
N LYS A 243 19.28 -15.31 -2.44
CA LYS A 243 18.58 -15.83 -3.63
C LYS A 243 18.61 -14.86 -4.82
N TYR A 244 18.93 -13.57 -4.56
CA TYR A 244 18.93 -12.50 -5.55
C TYR A 244 20.29 -11.78 -5.60
N PRO A 245 21.38 -12.49 -5.97
CA PRO A 245 22.75 -11.94 -5.91
C PRO A 245 22.97 -10.77 -6.86
N GLU A 246 22.10 -10.58 -7.85
CA GLU A 246 22.12 -9.46 -8.80
C GLU A 246 21.60 -8.15 -8.19
N VAL A 247 20.91 -8.19 -7.04
CA VAL A 247 20.38 -7.03 -6.34
C VAL A 247 21.25 -6.74 -5.12
N LYS A 248 21.84 -5.56 -5.04
CA LYS A 248 22.65 -5.17 -3.89
C LYS A 248 21.77 -5.12 -2.63
N PHE A 249 22.22 -5.78 -1.57
CA PHE A 249 21.54 -5.75 -0.27
C PHE A 249 22.25 -4.83 0.71
N GLU A 250 21.47 -4.05 1.45
CA GLU A 250 21.93 -3.16 2.49
C GLU A 250 20.99 -3.24 3.71
N GLU A 251 21.55 -3.05 4.90
CA GLU A 251 20.81 -3.02 6.16
C GLU A 251 21.00 -1.66 6.83
N ARG A 252 19.92 -1.03 7.30
CA ARG A 252 19.98 0.26 7.97
C ARG A 252 19.03 0.32 9.16
N TYR A 253 19.48 0.98 10.21
CA TYR A 253 18.59 1.34 11.30
C TYR A 253 17.58 2.38 10.86
N LEU A 254 16.35 2.28 11.38
CA LEU A 254 15.25 3.18 11.06
C LEU A 254 15.61 4.66 11.25
N ASP A 255 16.19 5.00 12.41
CA ASP A 255 16.62 6.36 12.73
C ASP A 255 17.69 6.89 11.76
N THR A 256 18.61 6.04 11.33
CA THR A 256 19.61 6.38 10.32
C THR A 256 18.95 6.63 8.96
N VAL A 257 17.96 5.82 8.60
CA VAL A 257 17.20 6.03 7.34
C VAL A 257 16.44 7.36 7.39
N CYS A 258 15.77 7.67 8.50
CA CYS A 258 15.08 8.95 8.68
C CYS A 258 16.04 10.14 8.53
N LEU A 259 17.21 10.08 9.18
CA LEU A 259 18.24 11.11 9.09
C LEU A 259 18.73 11.30 7.65
N ASN A 260 19.13 10.21 7.02
CA ASN A 260 19.70 10.24 5.68
C ASN A 260 18.66 10.65 4.61
N MET A 261 17.38 10.26 4.80
CA MET A 261 16.31 10.63 3.87
C MET A 261 16.08 12.15 3.83
N VAL A 262 16.28 12.82 4.95
CA VAL A 262 16.20 14.29 5.03
C VAL A 262 17.48 14.97 4.49
N GLN A 263 18.64 14.33 4.62
CA GLN A 263 19.91 14.90 4.13
C GLN A 263 20.10 14.67 2.62
N ASP A 264 19.89 13.43 2.17
CA ASP A 264 20.03 13.02 0.78
C ASP A 264 19.20 11.76 0.49
N PRO A 265 17.96 11.90 0.00
CA PRO A 265 17.12 10.77 -0.33
C PRO A 265 17.60 9.94 -1.53
N THR A 266 18.48 10.50 -2.38
CA THR A 266 18.92 9.83 -3.62
C THR A 266 19.81 8.61 -3.37
N GLN A 267 20.31 8.44 -2.15
CA GLN A 267 21.09 7.27 -1.76
C GLN A 267 20.25 6.00 -1.63
N TYR A 268 18.94 6.08 -1.58
CA TYR A 268 18.03 4.94 -1.46
C TYR A 268 17.40 4.59 -2.81
N ASP A 269 17.03 3.32 -2.97
CA ASP A 269 16.40 2.79 -4.18
C ASP A 269 15.09 2.06 -3.80
N VAL A 270 15.18 0.84 -3.26
CA VAL A 270 14.05 0.12 -2.69
C VAL A 270 14.25 -0.07 -1.19
N LEU A 271 13.27 0.33 -0.39
CA LEU A 271 13.26 0.13 1.06
C LEU A 271 12.24 -0.94 1.41
N VAL A 272 12.64 -1.95 2.19
CA VAL A 272 11.72 -2.96 2.74
C VAL A 272 11.71 -2.88 4.27
N MET A 273 10.51 -2.93 4.88
CA MET A 273 10.36 -2.65 6.30
C MET A 273 9.10 -3.23 6.93
N PRO A 274 9.09 -3.42 8.27
CA PRO A 274 7.89 -3.74 9.04
C PRO A 274 6.80 -2.68 8.91
N ASN A 275 5.59 -3.03 9.34
CA ASN A 275 4.37 -2.27 9.12
C ASN A 275 4.43 -0.81 9.57
N LEU A 276 4.67 -0.53 10.86
CA LEU A 276 4.69 0.83 11.39
C LEU A 276 5.80 1.68 10.78
N TYR A 277 7.00 1.11 10.57
CA TYR A 277 8.10 1.85 9.94
C TYR A 277 7.74 2.23 8.51
N GLY A 278 7.08 1.30 7.80
CA GLY A 278 6.61 1.55 6.43
C GLY A 278 5.55 2.63 6.36
N ASP A 279 4.65 2.70 7.34
CA ASP A 279 3.64 3.77 7.42
C ASP A 279 4.30 5.14 7.52
N ILE A 280 5.21 5.29 8.47
CA ILE A 280 5.89 6.57 8.72
C ILE A 280 6.80 6.96 7.55
N LEU A 281 7.67 6.03 7.10
CA LEU A 281 8.64 6.34 6.05
C LEU A 281 8.00 6.59 4.69
N SER A 282 6.92 5.88 4.34
CA SER A 282 6.25 6.11 3.06
C SER A 282 5.57 7.48 2.98
N ASP A 283 4.99 7.97 4.07
CA ASP A 283 4.40 9.31 4.12
C ASP A 283 5.49 10.39 4.13
N MET A 284 6.61 10.14 4.81
CA MET A 284 7.78 11.02 4.72
C MET A 284 8.32 11.08 3.29
N CYS A 285 8.47 9.94 2.59
CA CYS A 285 8.90 9.90 1.20
C CYS A 285 7.93 10.66 0.28
N ALA A 286 6.62 10.54 0.51
CA ALA A 286 5.63 11.33 -0.22
C ALA A 286 5.84 12.84 -0.03
N GLY A 287 6.16 13.27 1.19
CA GLY A 287 6.50 14.66 1.49
C GLY A 287 7.70 15.20 0.70
N LEU A 288 8.69 14.34 0.41
CA LEU A 288 9.88 14.75 -0.37
C LEU A 288 9.54 15.09 -1.83
N VAL A 289 8.48 14.52 -2.38
CA VAL A 289 8.10 14.66 -3.79
C VAL A 289 6.86 15.53 -4.03
N GLY A 290 6.34 16.16 -2.98
CA GLY A 290 5.23 17.12 -3.10
C GLY A 290 3.95 16.70 -2.39
N GLY A 291 3.94 15.58 -1.70
CA GLY A 291 2.84 15.13 -0.83
C GLY A 291 2.05 13.93 -1.35
N LEU A 292 1.09 13.52 -0.52
CA LEU A 292 0.25 12.33 -0.76
C LEU A 292 -0.63 12.44 -2.01
N GLY A 293 -0.96 13.65 -2.45
CA GLY A 293 -1.75 13.92 -3.67
C GLY A 293 -1.06 13.52 -4.98
N LEU A 294 0.26 13.27 -4.94
CA LEU A 294 1.07 12.88 -6.10
C LEU A 294 1.62 11.46 -6.01
N THR A 295 1.42 10.78 -4.88
CA THR A 295 2.07 9.48 -4.61
C THR A 295 1.10 8.34 -4.82
N PRO A 296 1.39 7.41 -5.75
CA PRO A 296 0.59 6.22 -5.95
C PRO A 296 0.85 5.15 -4.88
N SER A 297 -0.10 4.23 -4.73
CA SER A 297 0.00 3.10 -3.81
C SER A 297 -0.70 1.87 -4.36
N GLY A 298 -0.07 0.71 -4.14
CA GLY A 298 -0.67 -0.59 -4.43
C GLY A 298 -0.50 -1.54 -3.25
N ASN A 299 -1.59 -2.19 -2.87
CA ASN A 299 -1.58 -3.27 -1.90
C ASN A 299 -1.63 -4.61 -2.64
N ILE A 300 -0.61 -5.43 -2.47
CA ILE A 300 -0.42 -6.67 -3.19
C ILE A 300 -0.68 -7.86 -2.28
N GLY A 301 -1.51 -8.77 -2.74
CA GLY A 301 -1.80 -10.04 -2.09
C GLY A 301 -1.39 -11.24 -2.94
N LEU A 302 -1.53 -12.45 -2.39
CA LEU A 302 -1.24 -13.69 -3.13
C LEU A 302 -2.23 -13.90 -4.29
N ASN A 303 -3.48 -13.50 -4.11
CA ASN A 303 -4.59 -13.79 -5.03
C ASN A 303 -5.14 -12.56 -5.75
N GLY A 304 -4.54 -11.39 -5.58
CA GLY A 304 -5.03 -10.16 -6.18
C GLY A 304 -4.32 -8.93 -5.63
N ALA A 305 -4.74 -7.76 -6.11
CA ALA A 305 -4.18 -6.48 -5.71
C ALA A 305 -5.27 -5.40 -5.62
N LEU A 306 -5.10 -4.48 -4.67
CA LEU A 306 -5.97 -3.32 -4.49
C LEU A 306 -5.11 -2.05 -4.52
N PHE A 307 -5.29 -1.26 -5.56
CA PHE A 307 -4.58 0.01 -5.75
C PHE A 307 -5.37 1.14 -5.12
N GLU A 308 -4.70 2.09 -4.49
CA GLU A 308 -5.39 3.12 -3.72
C GLU A 308 -4.68 4.47 -3.74
N SER A 309 -5.45 5.55 -3.59
CA SER A 309 -4.89 6.81 -3.14
C SER A 309 -4.69 6.77 -1.62
N VAL A 310 -3.57 7.31 -1.15
CA VAL A 310 -3.22 7.29 0.29
C VAL A 310 -3.65 8.53 1.05
N HIS A 311 -4.00 9.62 0.34
CA HIS A 311 -4.52 10.84 0.98
C HIS A 311 -5.86 10.63 1.66
N GLY A 312 -6.25 11.55 2.53
CA GLY A 312 -7.52 11.54 3.24
C GLY A 312 -8.73 11.86 2.36
N THR A 313 -9.91 11.86 2.96
CA THR A 313 -11.20 12.10 2.31
C THR A 313 -11.49 13.56 2.00
N ALA A 314 -10.75 14.51 2.59
CA ALA A 314 -10.89 15.95 2.42
C ALA A 314 -12.36 16.42 2.34
N PRO A 315 -13.16 16.20 3.41
CA PRO A 315 -14.60 16.46 3.38
C PRO A 315 -14.95 17.94 3.18
N ASP A 316 -14.03 18.84 3.48
CA ASP A 316 -14.14 20.29 3.33
C ASP A 316 -14.22 20.75 1.87
N ILE A 317 -13.64 20.00 0.93
CA ILE A 317 -13.68 20.30 -0.51
C ILE A 317 -14.48 19.28 -1.32
N ALA A 318 -15.08 18.29 -0.69
CA ALA A 318 -15.85 17.25 -1.36
C ALA A 318 -17.02 17.83 -2.19
N GLY A 319 -17.17 17.39 -3.44
CA GLY A 319 -18.20 17.86 -4.37
C GLY A 319 -18.00 19.29 -4.89
N GLN A 320 -16.84 19.92 -4.65
CA GLN A 320 -16.53 21.28 -5.11
C GLN A 320 -15.70 21.33 -6.39
N ASP A 321 -15.43 20.19 -7.01
CA ASP A 321 -14.61 20.10 -8.24
C ASP A 321 -13.18 20.67 -8.03
N LYS A 322 -12.60 20.44 -6.84
CA LYS A 322 -11.29 20.98 -6.44
C LYS A 322 -10.22 19.92 -6.20
N ALA A 323 -10.62 18.65 -6.11
CA ALA A 323 -9.71 17.57 -5.77
C ALA A 323 -8.67 17.31 -6.85
N ASN A 324 -7.46 16.95 -6.44
CA ASN A 324 -6.41 16.49 -7.35
C ASN A 324 -6.55 14.97 -7.60
N PRO A 325 -6.82 14.51 -8.82
CA PRO A 325 -6.98 13.09 -9.10
C PRO A 325 -5.66 12.35 -9.32
N THR A 326 -4.50 13.03 -9.28
CA THR A 326 -3.20 12.49 -9.70
C THR A 326 -2.81 11.23 -8.94
N ALA A 327 -2.92 11.22 -7.61
CA ALA A 327 -2.52 10.06 -6.81
C ALA A 327 -3.35 8.81 -7.16
N LEU A 328 -4.67 8.94 -7.30
CA LEU A 328 -5.53 7.84 -7.70
C LEU A 328 -5.27 7.42 -9.16
N LEU A 329 -5.03 8.37 -10.06
CA LEU A 329 -4.68 8.10 -11.46
C LEU A 329 -3.36 7.33 -11.57
N LEU A 330 -2.32 7.76 -10.85
CA LEU A 330 -1.04 7.05 -10.86
C LEU A 330 -1.14 5.67 -10.18
N SER A 331 -1.99 5.51 -9.17
CA SER A 331 -2.31 4.20 -8.60
C SER A 331 -3.01 3.30 -9.61
N ALA A 332 -3.92 3.87 -10.42
CA ALA A 332 -4.55 3.16 -11.52
C ALA A 332 -3.55 2.83 -12.65
N VAL A 333 -2.55 3.67 -12.90
CA VAL A 333 -1.43 3.35 -13.81
C VAL A 333 -0.61 2.16 -13.28
N MET A 334 -0.34 2.10 -11.96
CA MET A 334 0.29 0.92 -11.35
C MET A 334 -0.59 -0.34 -11.53
N MET A 335 -1.91 -0.21 -11.38
CA MET A 335 -2.87 -1.29 -11.64
C MET A 335 -2.75 -1.78 -13.09
N LEU A 336 -2.70 -0.89 -14.07
CA LEU A 336 -2.52 -1.26 -15.48
C LEU A 336 -1.23 -2.01 -15.72
N ARG A 337 -0.12 -1.59 -15.11
CA ARG A 337 1.16 -2.31 -15.19
C ARG A 337 1.09 -3.69 -14.55
N TYR A 338 0.45 -3.80 -13.40
CA TYR A 338 0.20 -5.09 -12.75
C TYR A 338 -0.62 -6.04 -13.64
N MET A 339 -1.56 -5.49 -14.43
CA MET A 339 -2.35 -6.24 -15.40
C MET A 339 -1.62 -6.53 -16.72
N GLY A 340 -0.44 -6.00 -16.95
CA GLY A 340 0.31 -6.12 -18.20
C GLY A 340 -0.13 -5.15 -19.30
N LEU A 341 -1.01 -4.18 -19.01
CA LEU A 341 -1.48 -3.16 -19.94
C LEU A 341 -0.50 -1.97 -20.04
N ASN A 342 0.79 -2.27 -20.28
CA ASN A 342 1.89 -1.31 -20.19
C ASN A 342 1.76 -0.14 -21.17
N SER A 343 1.25 -0.36 -22.38
CA SER A 343 1.07 0.71 -23.38
C SER A 343 0.09 1.77 -22.89
N HIS A 344 -1.07 1.34 -22.39
CA HIS A 344 -2.06 2.26 -21.82
C HIS A 344 -1.52 2.96 -20.57
N ALA A 345 -0.81 2.22 -19.70
CA ALA A 345 -0.19 2.77 -18.51
C ALA A 345 0.80 3.89 -18.85
N SER A 346 1.73 3.65 -19.77
CA SER A 346 2.74 4.64 -20.15
C SER A 346 2.14 5.88 -20.78
N ARG A 347 1.14 5.72 -21.66
CA ARG A 347 0.45 6.84 -22.32
C ARG A 347 -0.27 7.73 -21.31
N ILE A 348 -1.01 7.14 -20.37
CA ILE A 348 -1.75 7.89 -19.35
C ILE A 348 -0.77 8.59 -18.38
N GLU A 349 0.27 7.90 -17.97
CA GLU A 349 1.30 8.47 -17.10
C GLU A 349 2.02 9.65 -17.73
N GLN A 350 2.41 9.52 -19.01
CA GLN A 350 3.05 10.58 -19.76
C GLN A 350 2.13 11.81 -19.88
N ALA A 351 0.86 11.61 -20.25
CA ALA A 351 -0.11 12.70 -20.33
C ALA A 351 -0.28 13.44 -19.00
N CYS A 352 -0.33 12.69 -17.89
CA CYS A 352 -0.41 13.26 -16.54
C CYS A 352 0.84 14.10 -16.21
N TYR A 353 2.04 13.57 -16.44
CA TYR A 353 3.28 14.27 -16.15
C TYR A 353 3.48 15.51 -17.04
N GLU A 354 3.13 15.44 -18.31
CA GLU A 354 3.19 16.59 -19.21
C GLU A 354 2.20 17.70 -18.78
N THR A 355 1.03 17.33 -18.26
CA THR A 355 0.06 18.30 -17.73
C THR A 355 0.61 19.03 -16.51
N ILE A 356 1.26 18.30 -15.60
CA ILE A 356 1.91 18.89 -14.42
C ILE A 356 3.12 19.75 -14.83
N LYS A 357 3.95 19.27 -15.75
CA LYS A 357 5.13 19.97 -16.24
C LYS A 357 4.79 21.30 -16.93
N GLU A 358 3.74 21.35 -17.73
CA GLU A 358 3.31 22.57 -18.41
C GLU A 358 2.70 23.60 -17.46
N ALA A 359 2.24 23.19 -16.28
CA ALA A 359 1.72 24.03 -15.19
C ALA A 359 0.56 24.96 -15.60
N LYS A 360 -0.17 24.68 -16.71
CA LYS A 360 -1.28 25.51 -17.17
C LYS A 360 -2.57 25.22 -16.44
N PHE A 361 -2.81 23.92 -16.16
CA PHE A 361 -4.02 23.41 -15.52
C PHE A 361 -3.66 22.66 -14.22
N LEU A 362 -3.22 23.38 -13.20
CA LEU A 362 -2.91 22.78 -11.91
C LEU A 362 -4.01 23.02 -10.89
N THR A 363 -4.30 22.02 -10.07
CA THR A 363 -5.20 22.11 -8.91
C THR A 363 -4.59 22.95 -7.78
N GLY A 364 -5.41 23.32 -6.79
CA GLY A 364 -4.99 24.23 -5.73
C GLY A 364 -3.84 23.71 -4.85
N ASP A 365 -3.78 22.42 -4.61
CA ASP A 365 -2.70 21.74 -3.86
C ASP A 365 -1.35 21.76 -4.62
N LEU A 366 -1.38 21.88 -5.94
CA LEU A 366 -0.20 22.06 -6.80
C LEU A 366 0.14 23.52 -7.05
N GLY A 367 -0.51 24.46 -6.35
CA GLY A 367 -0.30 25.91 -6.50
C GLY A 367 -1.06 26.55 -7.65
N GLY A 368 -1.95 25.80 -8.33
CA GLY A 368 -2.79 26.28 -9.41
C GLY A 368 -4.16 26.78 -8.94
N LYS A 369 -5.06 26.97 -9.90
CA LYS A 369 -6.45 27.40 -9.67
C LYS A 369 -7.46 26.60 -10.45
N SER A 370 -7.01 25.58 -11.18
CA SER A 370 -7.87 24.76 -12.02
C SER A 370 -8.73 23.82 -11.18
N LYS A 371 -9.88 23.52 -11.72
CA LYS A 371 -10.79 22.52 -11.19
C LYS A 371 -10.29 21.11 -11.48
N CYS A 372 -10.76 20.12 -10.72
CA CYS A 372 -10.52 18.71 -11.00
C CYS A 372 -10.92 18.33 -12.43
N SER A 373 -12.09 18.80 -12.87
CA SER A 373 -12.61 18.57 -14.22
C SER A 373 -11.73 19.19 -15.31
N GLU A 374 -11.17 20.39 -15.11
CA GLU A 374 -10.29 21.07 -16.07
C GLU A 374 -8.95 20.33 -16.20
N PHE A 375 -8.34 19.97 -15.06
CA PHE A 375 -7.13 19.17 -15.03
C PHE A 375 -7.32 17.81 -15.71
N THR A 376 -8.46 17.15 -15.44
CA THR A 376 -8.82 15.88 -16.06
C THR A 376 -8.99 16.00 -17.57
N ASN A 377 -9.64 17.09 -18.06
CA ASN A 377 -9.84 17.32 -19.48
C ASN A 377 -8.52 17.50 -20.22
N GLU A 378 -7.60 18.27 -19.65
CA GLU A 378 -6.26 18.45 -20.23
C GLU A 378 -5.50 17.12 -20.36
N ILE A 379 -5.55 16.26 -19.33
CA ILE A 379 -4.98 14.92 -19.43
C ILE A 379 -5.64 14.12 -20.56
N CYS A 380 -6.97 14.16 -20.68
CA CYS A 380 -7.70 13.49 -21.76
C CYS A 380 -7.25 13.97 -23.14
N GLU A 381 -7.09 15.28 -23.34
CA GLU A 381 -6.61 15.84 -24.60
C GLU A 381 -5.21 15.36 -24.97
N LYS A 382 -4.30 15.27 -23.99
CA LYS A 382 -2.95 14.75 -24.20
C LYS A 382 -2.96 13.26 -24.50
N VAL A 383 -3.76 12.49 -23.78
CA VAL A 383 -3.91 11.03 -24.03
C VAL A 383 -4.34 10.73 -25.46
N VAL A 384 -5.19 11.56 -26.06
CA VAL A 384 -5.62 11.38 -27.46
C VAL A 384 -4.50 11.69 -28.45
N LYS A 385 -3.60 12.61 -28.10
CA LYS A 385 -2.47 13.04 -28.96
C LYS A 385 -1.28 12.07 -28.92
N LEU A 386 -1.11 11.31 -27.81
CA LEU A 386 -0.08 10.30 -27.60
C LEU A 386 -0.49 8.93 -28.15
#